data_84af72c48070f4d349fcdd5ad6eb5c97
#
_entry.id   84af72c48070f4d349fcdd5ad6eb5c97
#
_cell.length_a   1.000
_cell.length_b   1.000
_cell.length_c   1.000
_cell.angle_alpha   90.00
_cell.angle_beta   90.00
_cell.angle_gamma   90.00
#
_symmetry.space_group_name_H-M   'P 1'
#
loop_
_entity.id
_entity.type
_entity.pdbx_description
1 polymer ?
#
loop_
_entity_poly.entity_id
_entity_poly.type
_entity_poly.pdbx_seq_one_letter_code
_entity_poly.pdbx_strand_id
1 'polypeptide(L)'
;RKEQKPWDGKLEYDYQLWIDNDIVFNTESFFRLMQLGMEKDIAAGWYATEDGTTTSIAHWLEEEDFKKNKGVMNHETVESMSKRRKPFTCDYTGFGWVSIKKGVFENLEYPWFAPQMQVFESGEVQDMCGEDVSFCLDAKKKGYEIWCDPRIRVGHEKTRVI
;
A
#
# COMPACT_ATOMS: atom_id res chain seq x y z
N ARG A 1 11.67 -6.52 -19.08
CA ARG A 1 11.31 -7.89 -19.48
C ARG A 1 10.18 -8.39 -18.60
N LYS A 2 9.13 -9.02 -19.17
CA LYS A 2 7.96 -9.51 -18.43
C LYS A 2 8.27 -10.57 -17.34
N GLU A 3 9.41 -11.23 -17.44
CA GLU A 3 9.86 -12.32 -16.56
C GLU A 3 10.99 -11.88 -15.61
N GLN A 4 11.16 -10.58 -15.41
CA GLN A 4 12.21 -10.11 -14.53
C GLN A 4 11.82 -10.41 -13.07
N LYS A 5 12.76 -11.03 -12.32
CA LYS A 5 12.60 -11.34 -10.90
C LYS A 5 13.44 -10.39 -10.05
N PRO A 6 13.04 -10.15 -8.78
CA PRO A 6 13.90 -9.41 -7.86
C PRO A 6 15.32 -9.97 -7.86
N TRP A 7 16.31 -9.10 -7.97
CA TRP A 7 17.74 -9.46 -8.06
C TRP A 7 18.07 -10.54 -9.10
N ASP A 8 17.37 -10.58 -10.22
CA ASP A 8 17.48 -11.62 -11.26
C ASP A 8 17.28 -13.05 -10.71
N GLY A 9 16.57 -13.21 -9.61
CA GLY A 9 16.38 -14.48 -8.94
C GLY A 9 17.61 -15.04 -8.23
N LYS A 10 18.66 -14.23 -8.04
CA LYS A 10 19.92 -14.66 -7.43
C LYS A 10 19.94 -14.55 -5.92
N LEU A 11 19.07 -13.73 -5.35
CA LEU A 11 18.99 -13.54 -3.91
C LEU A 11 17.84 -14.38 -3.33
N GLU A 12 18.18 -15.24 -2.38
CA GLU A 12 17.16 -15.91 -1.57
C GLU A 12 16.69 -14.98 -0.45
N TYR A 13 15.37 -14.86 -0.33
CA TYR A 13 14.72 -14.08 0.72
C TYR A 13 13.35 -14.68 1.03
N ASP A 14 12.83 -14.43 2.22
CA ASP A 14 11.47 -14.81 2.59
C ASP A 14 10.51 -13.63 2.47
N TYR A 15 10.98 -12.45 2.83
CA TYR A 15 10.21 -11.19 2.82
C TYR A 15 11.06 -10.04 2.33
N GLN A 16 10.42 -9.09 1.66
CA GLN A 16 10.97 -7.76 1.38
C GLN A 16 10.26 -6.76 2.30
N LEU A 17 11.02 -6.01 3.05
CA LEU A 17 10.52 -4.91 3.87
C LEU A 17 10.81 -3.59 3.17
N TRP A 18 9.75 -2.85 2.87
CA TRP A 18 9.80 -1.53 2.26
C TRP A 18 9.63 -0.47 3.33
N ILE A 19 10.59 0.43 3.42
CA ILE A 19 10.64 1.49 4.43
C ILE A 19 11.09 2.77 3.74
N ASP A 20 10.24 3.81 3.77
CA ASP A 20 10.66 5.13 3.32
C ASP A 20 11.62 5.75 4.34
N ASN A 21 12.53 6.58 3.85
CA ASN A 21 13.59 7.17 4.67
C ASN A 21 13.10 8.22 5.70
N ASP A 22 11.85 8.64 5.60
CA ASP A 22 11.18 9.57 6.51
C ASP A 22 10.15 8.87 7.43
N ILE A 23 10.19 7.54 7.50
CA ILE A 23 9.37 6.74 8.42
C ILE A 23 10.06 6.59 9.78
N VAL A 24 9.34 6.93 10.83
CA VAL A 24 9.78 6.77 12.23
C VAL A 24 9.05 5.60 12.85
N PHE A 25 9.75 4.53 13.15
CA PHE A 25 9.18 3.31 13.69
C PHE A 25 9.90 2.85 14.97
N ASN A 26 9.30 1.92 15.68
CA ASN A 26 9.87 1.28 16.84
C ASN A 26 9.89 -0.25 16.69
N THR A 27 10.53 -0.92 17.62
CA THR A 27 10.66 -2.38 17.62
C THR A 27 9.31 -3.10 17.62
N GLU A 28 8.31 -2.56 18.31
CA GLU A 28 6.99 -3.17 18.38
C GLU A 28 6.28 -3.12 17.02
N SER A 29 6.29 -1.97 16.34
CA SER A 29 5.69 -1.84 15.00
C SER A 29 6.37 -2.76 13.98
N PHE A 30 7.69 -2.95 14.09
CA PHE A 30 8.42 -3.90 13.26
C PHE A 30 7.97 -5.34 13.50
N PHE A 31 7.98 -5.81 14.75
CA PHE A 31 7.58 -7.20 15.03
C PHE A 31 6.12 -7.48 14.68
N ARG A 32 5.22 -6.52 14.90
CA ARG A 32 3.82 -6.65 14.48
C ARG A 32 3.67 -6.76 12.96
N LEU A 33 4.43 -5.96 12.19
CA LEU A 33 4.43 -6.05 10.75
C LEU A 33 4.93 -7.41 10.27
N MET A 34 6.03 -7.89 10.84
CA MET A 34 6.57 -9.21 10.50
C MET A 34 5.60 -10.33 10.87
N GLN A 35 4.93 -10.24 12.01
CA GLN A 35 3.91 -11.22 12.42
C GLN A 35 2.74 -11.26 11.41
N LEU A 36 2.24 -10.09 11.01
CA LEU A 36 1.19 -10.03 9.97
C LEU A 36 1.69 -10.60 8.64
N GLY A 37 2.93 -10.29 8.25
CA GLY A 37 3.56 -10.79 7.02
C GLY A 37 3.75 -12.30 6.99
N MET A 38 3.90 -12.97 8.15
CA MET A 38 3.94 -14.44 8.19
C MET A 38 2.60 -15.06 7.79
N GLU A 39 1.49 -14.37 8.04
CA GLU A 39 0.14 -14.85 7.74
C GLU A 39 -0.39 -14.35 6.39
N LYS A 40 0.12 -13.23 5.89
CA LYS A 40 -0.38 -12.51 4.71
C LYS A 40 0.73 -12.25 3.71
N ASP A 41 0.39 -12.27 2.43
CA ASP A 41 1.39 -12.07 1.37
C ASP A 41 1.83 -10.61 1.26
N ILE A 42 0.91 -9.67 1.47
CA ILE A 42 1.19 -8.22 1.53
C ILE A 42 0.61 -7.69 2.85
N ALA A 43 1.50 -7.22 3.72
CA ALA A 43 1.17 -6.71 5.04
C ALA A 43 1.65 -5.26 5.19
N ALA A 44 0.78 -4.39 5.67
CA ALA A 44 1.07 -2.97 5.84
C ALA A 44 0.81 -2.49 7.28
N GLY A 45 1.63 -1.56 7.72
CA GLY A 45 1.27 -0.61 8.75
C GLY A 45 0.73 0.67 8.12
N TRP A 46 0.53 1.70 8.91
CA TRP A 46 -0.02 2.96 8.44
C TRP A 46 0.62 4.18 9.11
N TYR A 47 0.56 5.28 8.42
CA TYR A 47 1.00 6.59 8.90
C TYR A 47 0.02 7.66 8.44
N ALA A 48 0.01 8.80 9.15
CA ALA A 48 -0.79 9.94 8.74
C ALA A 48 -0.14 10.63 7.52
N THR A 49 -0.98 11.08 6.59
CA THR A 49 -0.55 11.92 5.48
C THR A 49 -0.25 13.35 5.96
N GLU A 50 0.19 14.22 5.07
CA GLU A 50 0.61 15.57 5.42
C GLU A 50 -0.48 16.42 6.08
N ASP A 51 -1.75 16.13 5.79
CA ASP A 51 -2.90 16.83 6.39
C ASP A 51 -3.15 16.44 7.87
N GLY A 52 -2.49 15.37 8.35
CA GLY A 52 -2.62 14.86 9.72
C GLY A 52 -3.96 14.20 10.02
N THR A 53 -4.87 14.10 9.07
CA THR A 53 -6.23 13.56 9.25
C THR A 53 -6.48 12.29 8.46
N THR A 54 -5.94 12.18 7.26
CA THR A 54 -6.00 10.98 6.43
C THR A 54 -4.77 10.10 6.63
N THR A 55 -4.83 8.88 6.14
CA THR A 55 -3.75 7.90 6.28
C THR A 55 -3.26 7.38 4.93
N SER A 56 -2.15 6.65 4.95
CA SER A 56 -1.59 5.93 3.80
C SER A 56 -2.43 4.74 3.32
N ILE A 57 -3.59 4.51 3.90
CA ILE A 57 -4.48 3.38 3.59
C ILE A 57 -5.75 3.91 2.92
N ALA A 58 -6.14 3.30 1.79
CA ALA A 58 -7.35 3.71 1.09
C ALA A 58 -8.10 2.53 0.46
N HIS A 59 -9.34 2.84 0.06
CA HIS A 59 -10.22 1.95 -0.67
C HIS A 59 -10.62 2.56 -2.01
N TRP A 60 -10.77 1.73 -3.03
CA TRP A 60 -11.34 2.15 -4.31
C TRP A 60 -12.79 2.58 -4.13
N LEU A 61 -13.19 3.49 -4.97
CA LEU A 61 -14.57 3.92 -5.10
C LEU A 61 -15.09 3.55 -6.47
N GLU A 62 -16.36 3.17 -6.55
CA GLU A 62 -17.09 3.09 -7.80
C GLU A 62 -17.15 4.47 -8.46
N GLU A 63 -17.34 4.49 -9.78
CA GLU A 63 -17.24 5.71 -10.60
C GLU A 63 -18.06 6.88 -10.06
N GLU A 64 -19.34 6.63 -9.67
CA GLU A 64 -20.20 7.69 -9.14
C GLU A 64 -19.69 8.28 -7.84
N ASP A 65 -19.23 7.41 -6.92
CA ASP A 65 -18.74 7.85 -5.61
C ASP A 65 -17.37 8.51 -5.72
N PHE A 66 -16.53 8.05 -6.65
CA PHE A 66 -15.25 8.69 -6.97
C PHE A 66 -15.47 10.12 -7.48
N LYS A 67 -16.43 10.31 -8.40
CA LYS A 67 -16.80 11.66 -8.92
C LYS A 67 -17.35 12.55 -7.81
N LYS A 68 -18.21 12.03 -6.93
CA LYS A 68 -18.74 12.76 -5.76
C LYS A 68 -17.61 13.14 -4.78
N ASN A 69 -16.60 12.28 -4.63
CA ASN A 69 -15.42 12.52 -3.80
C ASN A 69 -14.31 13.33 -4.53
N LYS A 70 -14.67 14.05 -5.60
CA LYS A 70 -13.79 14.94 -6.36
C LYS A 70 -12.54 14.26 -6.91
N GLY A 71 -12.63 12.99 -7.28
CA GLY A 71 -11.52 12.24 -7.85
C GLY A 71 -10.49 11.76 -6.81
N VAL A 72 -10.85 11.66 -5.55
CA VAL A 72 -9.97 11.17 -4.49
C VAL A 72 -10.44 9.81 -4.01
N MET A 73 -9.52 8.86 -3.80
CA MET A 73 -9.82 7.59 -3.16
C MET A 73 -10.38 7.78 -1.75
N ASN A 74 -11.09 6.78 -1.25
CA ASN A 74 -11.60 6.78 0.11
C ASN A 74 -10.50 6.40 1.10
N HIS A 75 -9.74 7.38 1.58
CA HIS A 75 -8.71 7.16 2.58
C HIS A 75 -9.31 6.87 3.95
N GLU A 76 -8.74 5.89 4.64
CA GLU A 76 -8.97 5.71 6.07
C GLU A 76 -8.48 6.96 6.82
N THR A 77 -9.23 7.39 7.82
CA THR A 77 -8.83 8.52 8.66
C THR A 77 -8.05 8.04 9.89
N VAL A 78 -7.24 8.92 10.48
CA VAL A 78 -6.56 8.65 11.76
C VAL A 78 -7.58 8.26 12.84
N GLU A 79 -8.77 8.88 12.82
CA GLU A 79 -9.85 8.54 13.74
C GLU A 79 -10.41 7.14 13.49
N SER A 80 -10.70 6.76 12.24
CA SER A 80 -11.20 5.42 11.90
C SER A 80 -10.19 4.35 12.30
N MET A 81 -8.91 4.56 11.99
CA MET A 81 -7.83 3.63 12.35
C MET A 81 -7.69 3.46 13.86
N SER A 82 -7.85 4.54 14.63
CA SER A 82 -7.77 4.48 16.10
C SER A 82 -8.90 3.66 16.74
N LYS A 83 -10.03 3.52 16.07
CA LYS A 83 -11.19 2.74 16.54
C LYS A 83 -11.12 1.27 16.17
N ARG A 84 -10.38 0.92 15.11
CA ARG A 84 -10.18 -0.48 14.67
C ARG A 84 -9.24 -1.23 15.62
N ARG A 85 -9.44 -2.54 15.74
CA ARG A 85 -8.63 -3.41 16.62
C ARG A 85 -8.09 -4.66 15.93
N LYS A 86 -8.61 -4.97 14.75
CA LYS A 86 -8.25 -6.19 14.00
C LYS A 86 -7.70 -5.82 12.63
N PRO A 87 -6.76 -6.59 12.08
CA PRO A 87 -6.35 -6.45 10.70
C PRO A 87 -7.53 -6.50 9.74
N PHE A 88 -7.43 -5.78 8.66
CA PHE A 88 -8.45 -5.68 7.62
C PHE A 88 -7.80 -5.54 6.24
N THR A 89 -8.55 -5.83 5.19
CA THR A 89 -8.10 -5.64 3.81
C THR A 89 -8.33 -4.20 3.35
N CYS A 90 -7.41 -3.71 2.54
CA CYS A 90 -7.52 -2.42 1.85
C CYS A 90 -7.19 -2.59 0.37
N ASP A 91 -7.45 -1.56 -0.41
CA ASP A 91 -7.17 -1.57 -1.84
C ASP A 91 -5.84 -0.91 -2.18
N TYR A 92 -5.40 -0.01 -1.32
CA TYR A 92 -4.18 0.75 -1.46
C TYR A 92 -3.48 0.92 -0.11
N THR A 93 -2.17 0.87 -0.14
CA THR A 93 -1.27 1.28 0.93
C THR A 93 -0.09 2.04 0.35
N GLY A 94 0.32 3.12 1.01
CA GLY A 94 1.62 3.73 0.71
C GLY A 94 2.77 2.81 1.12
N PHE A 95 3.87 2.87 0.40
CA PHE A 95 5.00 1.93 0.55
C PHE A 95 5.99 2.30 1.66
N GLY A 96 5.65 3.27 2.50
CA GLY A 96 6.51 3.67 3.61
C GLY A 96 6.71 2.61 4.70
N TRP A 97 5.79 1.64 4.85
CA TRP A 97 5.90 0.58 5.87
C TRP A 97 5.15 -0.67 5.47
N VAL A 98 5.76 -1.49 4.58
CA VAL A 98 5.12 -2.66 3.97
C VAL A 98 6.06 -3.86 3.98
N SER A 99 5.54 -5.03 4.35
CA SER A 99 6.20 -6.33 4.19
C SER A 99 5.54 -7.11 3.06
N ILE A 100 6.34 -7.59 2.13
CA ILE A 100 5.90 -8.35 0.96
C ILE A 100 6.61 -9.70 0.96
N LYS A 101 5.83 -10.78 0.94
CA LYS A 101 6.33 -12.14 0.94
C LYS A 101 6.93 -12.51 -0.42
N LYS A 102 7.96 -13.36 -0.41
CA LYS A 102 8.50 -13.99 -1.62
C LYS A 102 7.37 -14.64 -2.43
N GLY A 103 7.42 -14.48 -3.73
CA GLY A 103 6.40 -14.97 -4.66
C GLY A 103 5.49 -13.87 -5.20
N VAL A 104 5.25 -12.80 -4.46
CA VAL A 104 4.41 -11.69 -4.93
C VAL A 104 5.05 -11.03 -6.15
N PHE A 105 6.26 -10.51 -6.01
CA PHE A 105 6.97 -9.87 -7.13
C PHE A 105 7.26 -10.81 -8.29
N GLU A 106 7.54 -12.08 -7.98
CA GLU A 106 7.79 -13.10 -8.98
C GLU A 106 6.57 -13.44 -9.83
N ASN A 107 5.37 -13.21 -9.32
CA ASN A 107 4.10 -13.43 -10.02
C ASN A 107 3.58 -12.16 -10.73
N LEU A 108 4.10 -11.00 -10.38
CA LEU A 108 3.73 -9.74 -11.05
C LEU A 108 4.59 -9.53 -12.31
N GLU A 109 4.02 -8.85 -13.29
CA GLU A 109 4.76 -8.44 -14.48
C GLU A 109 5.66 -7.24 -14.15
N TYR A 110 6.91 -7.31 -14.58
CA TYR A 110 7.82 -6.17 -14.49
C TYR A 110 7.51 -5.14 -15.62
N PRO A 111 7.59 -3.85 -15.35
CA PRO A 111 8.01 -3.17 -14.12
C PRO A 111 6.91 -3.10 -13.06
N TRP A 112 7.26 -3.47 -11.81
CA TRP A 112 6.29 -3.60 -10.71
C TRP A 112 5.71 -2.27 -10.21
N PHE A 113 6.41 -1.18 -10.44
CA PHE A 113 6.07 0.17 -9.99
C PHE A 113 5.92 1.14 -11.17
N ALA A 114 5.34 0.68 -12.28
CA ALA A 114 5.10 1.55 -13.41
C ALA A 114 3.79 2.32 -13.22
N PRO A 115 3.79 3.66 -13.24
CA PRO A 115 2.56 4.43 -13.27
C PRO A 115 1.64 3.98 -14.41
N GLN A 116 0.36 3.85 -14.13
CA GLN A 116 -0.61 3.40 -15.13
C GLN A 116 -1.89 4.22 -15.10
N MET A 117 -2.48 4.39 -16.29
CA MET A 117 -3.79 5.02 -16.42
C MET A 117 -4.87 4.06 -15.94
N GLN A 118 -5.75 4.53 -15.09
CA GLN A 118 -6.95 3.83 -14.70
C GLN A 118 -8.15 4.39 -15.47
N VAL A 119 -9.00 3.50 -15.94
CA VAL A 119 -10.18 3.83 -16.73
C VAL A 119 -11.37 3.09 -16.12
N PHE A 120 -12.48 3.79 -15.95
CA PHE A 120 -13.73 3.18 -15.52
C PHE A 120 -14.34 2.29 -16.63
N GLU A 121 -15.31 1.47 -16.27
CA GLU A 121 -16.06 0.65 -17.24
C GLU A 121 -16.77 1.50 -18.30
N SER A 122 -17.16 2.73 -17.95
CA SER A 122 -17.71 3.73 -18.89
C SER A 122 -16.74 4.15 -20.00
N GLY A 123 -15.44 3.87 -19.82
CA GLY A 123 -14.36 4.34 -20.70
C GLY A 123 -13.81 5.72 -20.34
N GLU A 124 -14.39 6.40 -19.36
CA GLU A 124 -13.82 7.65 -18.84
C GLU A 124 -12.54 7.39 -18.02
N VAL A 125 -11.57 8.29 -18.16
CA VAL A 125 -10.32 8.21 -17.39
C VAL A 125 -10.62 8.51 -15.93
N GLN A 126 -10.26 7.56 -15.07
CA GLN A 126 -10.34 7.75 -13.63
C GLN A 126 -9.18 8.61 -13.14
N ASP A 127 -7.95 8.13 -13.30
CA ASP A 127 -6.76 8.81 -12.83
C ASP A 127 -5.49 8.24 -13.47
N MET A 128 -4.40 9.00 -13.37
CA MET A 128 -3.06 8.50 -13.58
C MET A 128 -2.50 8.05 -12.23
N CYS A 129 -2.53 6.75 -12.00
CA CYS A 129 -2.05 6.18 -10.75
C CYS A 129 -0.53 6.24 -10.66
N GLY A 130 -0.03 6.73 -9.52
CA GLY A 130 1.39 6.65 -9.18
C GLY A 130 1.87 5.22 -8.99
N GLU A 131 3.15 5.07 -8.68
CA GLU A 131 3.84 3.78 -8.57
C GLU A 131 3.25 2.85 -7.52
N ASP A 132 2.99 3.36 -6.31
CA ASP A 132 2.43 2.59 -5.19
C ASP A 132 1.04 2.06 -5.51
N VAL A 133 0.19 2.94 -6.06
CA VAL A 133 -1.18 2.61 -6.45
C VAL A 133 -1.17 1.56 -7.55
N SER A 134 -0.28 1.72 -8.54
CA SER A 134 -0.14 0.78 -9.67
C SER A 134 0.27 -0.61 -9.20
N PHE A 135 1.23 -0.70 -8.26
CA PHE A 135 1.59 -1.98 -7.65
C PHE A 135 0.40 -2.63 -6.94
N CYS A 136 -0.33 -1.87 -6.14
CA CYS A 136 -1.50 -2.37 -5.42
C CYS A 136 -2.57 -2.92 -6.37
N LEU A 137 -2.84 -2.20 -7.47
CA LEU A 137 -3.76 -2.64 -8.51
C LEU A 137 -3.33 -3.95 -9.16
N ASP A 138 -2.06 -4.05 -9.55
CA ASP A 138 -1.55 -5.24 -10.23
C ASP A 138 -1.50 -6.44 -9.29
N ALA A 139 -1.16 -6.24 -8.02
CA ALA A 139 -1.24 -7.27 -7.00
C ALA A 139 -2.69 -7.78 -6.85
N LYS A 140 -3.66 -6.89 -6.77
CA LYS A 140 -5.08 -7.26 -6.67
C LYS A 140 -5.60 -7.97 -7.92
N LYS A 141 -5.21 -7.55 -9.13
CA LYS A 141 -5.53 -8.26 -10.38
C LYS A 141 -5.00 -9.70 -10.40
N LYS A 142 -3.92 -9.98 -9.69
CA LYS A 142 -3.35 -11.33 -9.51
C LYS A 142 -3.98 -12.11 -8.34
N GLY A 143 -4.96 -11.53 -7.64
CA GLY A 143 -5.67 -12.17 -6.55
C GLY A 143 -5.02 -12.01 -5.17
N TYR A 144 -4.00 -11.17 -5.04
CA TYR A 144 -3.43 -10.84 -3.74
C TYR A 144 -4.32 -9.86 -2.98
N GLU A 145 -4.41 -10.08 -1.66
CA GLU A 145 -5.04 -9.15 -0.74
C GLU A 145 -3.97 -8.31 -0.03
N ILE A 146 -4.25 -7.04 0.15
CA ILE A 146 -3.41 -6.12 0.93
C ILE A 146 -4.04 -6.00 2.30
N TRP A 147 -3.29 -6.37 3.34
CA TRP A 147 -3.74 -6.37 4.72
C TRP A 147 -3.07 -5.26 5.51
N CYS A 148 -3.87 -4.48 6.23
CA CYS A 148 -3.39 -3.48 7.17
C CYS A 148 -3.78 -3.86 8.60
N ASP A 149 -2.83 -3.77 9.55
CA ASP A 149 -3.14 -3.87 10.97
C ASP A 149 -3.18 -2.45 11.59
N PRO A 150 -4.35 -2.01 12.08
CA PRO A 150 -4.50 -0.66 12.63
C PRO A 150 -3.63 -0.40 13.88
N ARG A 151 -3.11 -1.46 14.50
CA ARG A 151 -2.19 -1.36 15.64
C ARG A 151 -0.74 -1.08 15.21
N ILE A 152 -0.43 -1.19 13.91
CA ILE A 152 0.90 -0.91 13.35
C ILE A 152 0.92 0.53 12.85
N ARG A 153 0.95 1.48 13.78
CA ARG A 153 1.13 2.89 13.45
C ARG A 153 2.61 3.25 13.48
N VAL A 154 3.08 3.92 12.44
CA VAL A 154 4.42 4.51 12.37
C VAL A 154 4.33 6.02 12.18
N GLY A 155 5.40 6.74 12.51
CA GLY A 155 5.52 8.17 12.26
C GLY A 155 5.92 8.41 10.81
N HIS A 156 5.58 9.59 10.30
CA HIS A 156 5.98 10.08 8.99
C HIS A 156 6.54 11.49 9.18
N GLU A 157 7.85 11.63 9.10
CA GLU A 157 8.51 12.91 9.33
C GLU A 157 8.37 13.79 8.09
N LYS A 158 7.85 14.99 8.26
CA LYS A 158 7.74 16.01 7.20
C LYS A 158 8.39 17.29 7.65
N THR A 159 9.40 17.71 6.91
CA THR A 159 10.04 19.01 7.12
C THR A 159 9.29 20.07 6.30
N ARG A 160 8.78 21.11 6.96
CA ARG A 160 8.24 22.28 6.29
C ARG A 160 9.29 23.39 6.31
N VAL A 161 9.59 23.94 5.13
CA VAL A 161 10.29 25.22 5.02
C VAL A 161 9.22 26.30 5.06
N ILE A 162 9.27 27.17 6.07
CA ILE A 162 8.35 28.30 6.25
C ILE A 162 9.01 29.56 5.70
#